data_77eb4db4a32b6b5e7526f5bd9bd3d6ad
#
_entry.id   77eb4db4a32b6b5e7526f5bd9bd3d6ad
#
_cell.length_a   1.000
_cell.length_b   1.000
_cell.length_c   1.000
_cell.angle_alpha   90.00
_cell.angle_beta   90.00
_cell.angle_gamma   90.00
#
_symmetry.space_group_name_H-M   'P 1'
#
loop_
_entity.id
_entity.type
_entity.pdbx_description
1 polymer ?
#
loop_
_entity_poly.entity_id
_entity_poly.type
_entity_poly.pdbx_seq_one_letter_code
_entity_poly.pdbx_strand_id
1 'polypeptide(L)'
;MKNTFRFGCFLLTAMMSANLLSAQTGSINIVSTAVPFLRISPDARAGGMGDMSIATTPDANAAFWNLAKLPFAEKRTAVAVNYTPWLKDLGLSDVYLASLAAYHKVNDESALSTSLRFFSLGNIQLTDFSGNILNNIRPSEFSIDLGYSRIISDKISLGVALRYINSRLVIGDVGTGVVYRAGTSVAGDVSMFYNGRDESGAGLTWGITLANLGAKIGYTNDARNKDFIPANLGLGVAYTTVMDGNNRLMFGMDINKMLVPSLPAATGVFSTDSANLANYRSTGVVSSWFKSFSDGTNQLSAFQVSVGAEYAYNEQFFVRAGYFYEDKSRGNRQYASVGAGFSMDAFQVNLSYLVPSGSGITRNPLSNTIRVGLLFNISGQK
;
A
#
# COMPACT_ATOMS: atom_id res chain seq x y z
N MET A 1 -10.72 -49.83 -6.06
CA MET A 1 -10.63 -48.45 -5.52
C MET A 1 -9.21 -47.92 -5.30
N LYS A 2 -8.15 -48.69 -5.16
CA LYS A 2 -6.76 -48.22 -4.96
C LYS A 2 -6.06 -47.68 -6.22
N ASN A 3 -6.48 -48.09 -7.41
CA ASN A 3 -5.80 -47.71 -8.68
C ASN A 3 -6.34 -46.39 -9.28
N THR A 4 -7.57 -46.03 -9.00
CA THR A 4 -8.18 -44.76 -9.46
C THR A 4 -7.61 -43.55 -8.72
N PHE A 5 -7.20 -43.71 -7.45
CA PHE A 5 -6.59 -42.63 -6.68
C PHE A 5 -5.15 -42.29 -7.12
N ARG A 6 -4.39 -43.30 -7.57
CA ARG A 6 -3.04 -43.10 -8.10
C ARG A 6 -3.04 -42.41 -9.47
N PHE A 7 -4.04 -42.65 -10.30
CA PHE A 7 -4.17 -42.01 -11.62
C PHE A 7 -4.59 -40.55 -11.48
N GLY A 8 -5.45 -40.21 -10.50
CA GLY A 8 -5.84 -38.84 -10.20
C GLY A 8 -4.68 -37.95 -9.69
N CYS A 9 -3.82 -38.49 -8.83
CA CYS A 9 -2.63 -37.77 -8.35
C CYS A 9 -1.59 -37.55 -9.45
N PHE A 10 -1.44 -38.52 -10.40
CA PHE A 10 -0.51 -38.38 -11.52
C PHE A 10 -0.99 -37.34 -12.55
N LEU A 11 -2.30 -37.23 -12.78
CA LEU A 11 -2.87 -36.20 -13.66
C LEU A 11 -2.77 -34.81 -13.03
N LEU A 12 -2.95 -34.67 -11.69
CA LEU A 12 -2.80 -33.40 -11.00
C LEU A 12 -1.34 -32.94 -11.02
N THR A 13 -0.37 -33.82 -10.84
CA THR A 13 1.07 -33.49 -10.93
C THR A 13 1.50 -33.16 -12.36
N ALA A 14 0.94 -33.81 -13.37
CA ALA A 14 1.22 -33.51 -14.78
C ALA A 14 0.60 -32.18 -15.23
N MET A 15 -0.55 -31.78 -14.71
CA MET A 15 -1.13 -30.45 -14.95
C MET A 15 -0.37 -29.31 -14.25
N MET A 16 0.28 -29.56 -13.11
CA MET A 16 1.14 -28.58 -12.45
C MET A 16 2.49 -28.37 -13.14
N SER A 17 2.99 -29.35 -13.87
CA SER A 17 4.28 -29.25 -14.57
C SER A 17 4.21 -28.64 -15.97
N ALA A 18 3.03 -28.48 -16.57
CA ALA A 18 2.87 -27.94 -17.92
C ALA A 18 3.00 -26.39 -18.01
N ASN A 19 3.06 -25.69 -16.88
CA ASN A 19 3.15 -24.21 -16.87
C ASN A 19 4.56 -23.64 -16.75
N LEU A 20 5.62 -24.46 -16.83
CA LEU A 20 7.00 -24.00 -16.55
C LEU A 20 7.81 -23.59 -17.79
N LEU A 21 7.20 -23.54 -18.98
CA LEU A 21 7.91 -23.23 -20.25
C LEU A 21 7.28 -22.07 -21.05
N SER A 22 6.70 -21.09 -20.40
CA SER A 22 6.40 -19.80 -21.06
C SER A 22 7.60 -18.89 -20.89
N ALA A 23 8.49 -18.86 -21.87
CA ALA A 23 9.45 -17.77 -22.01
C ALA A 23 8.65 -16.46 -22.03
N GLN A 24 9.04 -15.49 -21.20
CA GLN A 24 8.37 -14.19 -21.08
C GLN A 24 8.48 -13.44 -22.41
N THR A 25 7.48 -13.57 -23.27
CA THR A 25 7.29 -12.71 -24.46
C THR A 25 6.30 -11.56 -24.19
N GLY A 26 5.81 -11.43 -22.95
CA GLY A 26 4.94 -10.33 -22.55
C GLY A 26 5.74 -9.05 -22.31
N SER A 27 5.35 -7.96 -22.94
CA SER A 27 5.88 -6.63 -22.64
C SER A 27 5.61 -6.30 -21.18
N ILE A 28 6.67 -5.97 -20.42
CA ILE A 28 6.54 -5.48 -19.03
C ILE A 28 5.94 -4.07 -19.12
N ASN A 29 4.76 -3.88 -18.55
CA ASN A 29 4.02 -2.62 -18.58
C ASN A 29 3.77 -2.11 -17.15
N ILE A 30 4.85 -1.71 -16.48
CA ILE A 30 4.79 -1.20 -15.11
C ILE A 30 4.16 0.20 -15.14
N VAL A 31 3.13 0.40 -14.30
CA VAL A 31 2.58 1.74 -14.06
C VAL A 31 3.58 2.53 -13.22
N SER A 32 4.24 3.49 -13.84
CA SER A 32 5.16 4.40 -13.14
C SER A 32 4.42 5.64 -12.66
N THR A 33 4.62 5.98 -11.40
CA THR A 33 4.05 7.18 -10.78
C THR A 33 5.13 7.95 -10.04
N ALA A 34 4.94 9.26 -9.91
CA ALA A 34 5.67 10.02 -8.91
C ALA A 34 5.22 9.60 -7.50
N VAL A 35 6.05 9.89 -6.51
CA VAL A 35 5.77 9.65 -5.07
C VAL A 35 5.27 8.23 -4.73
N PRO A 36 5.96 7.19 -5.22
CA PRO A 36 5.53 5.80 -5.04
C PRO A 36 5.50 5.36 -3.57
N PHE A 37 6.15 6.10 -2.67
CA PHE A 37 6.16 5.83 -1.23
C PHE A 37 4.74 5.80 -0.62
N LEU A 38 3.78 6.49 -1.24
CA LEU A 38 2.37 6.45 -0.83
C LEU A 38 1.72 5.07 -0.98
N ARG A 39 2.36 4.17 -1.73
CA ARG A 39 1.91 2.78 -1.93
C ARG A 39 2.67 1.76 -1.08
N ILE A 40 3.66 2.20 -0.32
CA ILE A 40 4.34 1.32 0.63
C ILE A 40 3.41 1.13 1.84
N SER A 41 3.23 -0.13 2.25
CA SER A 41 2.45 -0.45 3.47
C SER A 41 3.10 0.21 4.69
N PRO A 42 2.36 1.09 5.38
CA PRO A 42 2.95 1.90 6.44
C PRO A 42 2.93 1.23 7.82
N ASP A 43 2.22 0.11 8.00
CA ASP A 43 2.03 -0.50 9.31
C ASP A 43 2.36 -1.99 9.35
N ALA A 44 2.76 -2.46 10.55
CA ALA A 44 3.17 -3.83 10.77
C ALA A 44 1.98 -4.80 10.87
N ARG A 45 0.79 -4.35 11.29
CA ARG A 45 -0.38 -5.23 11.39
C ARG A 45 -0.84 -5.67 9.99
N ALA A 46 -1.10 -4.71 9.10
CA ALA A 46 -1.44 -5.01 7.71
C ALA A 46 -0.31 -5.75 7.01
N GLY A 47 0.95 -5.36 7.29
CA GLY A 47 2.13 -6.02 6.76
C GLY A 47 2.20 -7.51 7.08
N GLY A 48 1.71 -7.96 8.23
CA GLY A 48 1.61 -9.36 8.60
C GLY A 48 0.50 -10.12 7.88
N MET A 49 -0.43 -9.40 7.23
CA MET A 49 -1.58 -9.95 6.52
C MET A 49 -1.52 -9.72 4.99
N GLY A 50 -0.32 -9.67 4.41
CA GLY A 50 -0.16 -9.43 2.96
C GLY A 50 -0.58 -8.03 2.54
N ASP A 51 -0.43 -7.04 3.40
CA ASP A 51 -0.85 -5.65 3.21
C ASP A 51 -2.38 -5.48 3.04
N MET A 52 -3.18 -6.38 3.65
CA MET A 52 -4.64 -6.31 3.70
C MET A 52 -5.09 -5.48 4.90
N SER A 53 -5.91 -4.43 4.67
CA SER A 53 -6.44 -3.61 5.78
C SER A 53 -7.70 -2.80 5.46
N ILE A 54 -8.26 -2.83 4.27
CA ILE A 54 -9.41 -1.98 3.90
C ILE A 54 -10.65 -2.29 4.75
N ALA A 55 -10.88 -3.58 5.05
CA ALA A 55 -12.06 -4.05 5.77
C ALA A 55 -11.78 -4.68 7.14
N THR A 56 -10.54 -4.66 7.62
CA THR A 56 -10.17 -5.18 8.95
C THR A 56 -10.78 -4.36 10.09
N THR A 57 -10.72 -4.89 11.31
CA THR A 57 -11.12 -4.14 12.52
C THR A 57 -10.35 -2.82 12.62
N PRO A 58 -11.01 -1.71 13.05
CA PRO A 58 -10.40 -0.39 13.10
C PRO A 58 -9.32 -0.29 14.19
N ASP A 59 -8.24 0.38 13.85
CA ASP A 59 -7.21 0.88 14.75
C ASP A 59 -6.66 2.22 14.23
N ALA A 60 -5.65 2.82 14.87
CA ALA A 60 -5.12 4.11 14.45
C ALA A 60 -4.53 4.10 13.03
N ASN A 61 -4.01 2.96 12.54
CA ASN A 61 -3.48 2.82 11.20
C ASN A 61 -4.57 2.84 10.11
N ALA A 62 -5.87 2.78 10.50
CA ALA A 62 -6.98 2.92 9.55
C ALA A 62 -6.92 4.25 8.77
N ALA A 63 -6.30 5.29 9.32
CA ALA A 63 -6.04 6.56 8.63
C ALA A 63 -5.24 6.39 7.31
N PHE A 64 -4.44 5.32 7.19
CA PHE A 64 -3.68 5.02 5.97
C PHE A 64 -4.45 4.21 4.92
N TRP A 65 -5.48 3.45 5.35
CA TRP A 65 -6.13 2.43 4.54
C TRP A 65 -7.58 2.78 4.22
N ASN A 66 -8.40 2.90 5.27
CA ASN A 66 -9.83 3.24 5.18
C ASN A 66 -10.23 3.97 6.47
N LEU A 67 -10.19 5.30 6.42
CA LEU A 67 -10.53 6.11 7.60
C LEU A 67 -12.02 6.03 7.99
N ALA A 68 -12.89 5.57 7.09
CA ALA A 68 -14.30 5.36 7.41
C ALA A 68 -14.52 4.29 8.50
N LYS A 69 -13.53 3.44 8.81
CA LYS A 69 -13.60 2.49 9.93
C LYS A 69 -13.58 3.16 11.30
N LEU A 70 -12.93 4.33 11.43
CA LEU A 70 -12.58 4.96 12.70
C LEU A 70 -13.74 5.26 13.64
N PRO A 71 -14.95 5.66 13.18
CA PRO A 71 -16.08 5.85 14.07
C PRO A 71 -16.50 4.57 14.80
N PHE A 72 -16.23 3.38 14.21
CA PHE A 72 -16.51 2.07 14.82
C PHE A 72 -15.34 1.56 15.70
N ALA A 73 -14.33 2.36 15.93
CA ALA A 73 -13.22 1.97 16.82
C ALA A 73 -13.70 1.89 18.28
N GLU A 74 -13.23 0.89 19.00
CA GLU A 74 -13.56 0.67 20.42
C GLU A 74 -13.02 1.77 21.33
N LYS A 75 -11.78 2.19 21.06
CA LYS A 75 -11.12 3.23 21.85
C LYS A 75 -11.46 4.61 21.30
N ARG A 76 -11.59 5.58 22.21
CA ARG A 76 -11.91 6.96 21.82
C ARG A 76 -10.75 7.66 21.11
N THR A 77 -9.53 7.36 21.53
CA THR A 77 -8.31 7.97 20.97
C THR A 77 -7.21 6.93 20.90
N ALA A 78 -6.52 6.87 19.78
CA ALA A 78 -5.30 6.06 19.66
C ALA A 78 -4.29 6.74 18.74
N VAL A 79 -3.01 6.42 18.98
CA VAL A 79 -1.87 6.85 18.19
C VAL A 79 -1.04 5.64 17.82
N ALA A 80 -0.60 5.56 16.57
CA ALA A 80 0.28 4.51 16.09
C ALA A 80 1.56 5.12 15.51
N VAL A 81 2.68 4.49 15.78
CA VAL A 81 4.00 4.79 15.20
C VAL A 81 4.54 3.52 14.58
N ASN A 82 4.98 3.59 13.34
CA ASN A 82 5.53 2.43 12.65
C ASN A 82 6.86 2.79 11.98
N TYR A 83 7.71 1.76 11.84
CA TYR A 83 8.99 1.83 11.16
C TYR A 83 9.15 0.62 10.25
N THR A 84 9.48 0.88 8.98
CA THR A 84 9.70 -0.13 7.94
C THR A 84 11.03 0.17 7.25
N PRO A 85 12.10 -0.56 7.55
CA PRO A 85 13.31 -0.52 6.72
C PRO A 85 12.94 -1.00 5.32
N TRP A 86 13.42 -0.30 4.30
CA TRP A 86 13.04 -0.57 2.91
C TRP A 86 14.25 -1.03 2.11
N LEU A 87 14.06 -2.04 1.26
CA LEU A 87 15.12 -2.61 0.40
C LEU A 87 16.39 -3.07 1.17
N LYS A 88 16.25 -3.47 2.42
CA LYS A 88 17.37 -3.91 3.27
C LYS A 88 18.11 -5.11 2.67
N ASP A 89 17.40 -5.97 1.94
CA ASP A 89 17.94 -7.14 1.27
C ASP A 89 18.94 -6.78 0.14
N LEU A 90 18.87 -5.55 -0.37
CA LEU A 90 19.84 -4.98 -1.32
C LEU A 90 21.05 -4.30 -0.64
N GLY A 91 21.19 -4.44 0.69
CA GLY A 91 22.28 -3.83 1.45
C GLY A 91 22.07 -2.35 1.80
N LEU A 92 20.89 -1.79 1.53
CA LEU A 92 20.55 -0.41 1.87
C LEU A 92 20.13 -0.31 3.35
N SER A 93 20.90 0.40 4.16
CA SER A 93 20.65 0.51 5.60
C SER A 93 19.98 1.82 6.01
N ASP A 94 19.93 2.81 5.14
CA ASP A 94 19.47 4.18 5.38
C ASP A 94 18.20 4.54 4.58
N VAL A 95 17.61 3.55 3.87
CA VAL A 95 16.31 3.67 3.19
C VAL A 95 15.23 3.10 4.09
N TYR A 96 14.25 3.92 4.46
CA TYR A 96 13.16 3.51 5.36
C TYR A 96 11.91 4.36 5.21
N LEU A 97 10.78 3.78 5.59
CA LEU A 97 9.51 4.48 5.81
C LEU A 97 9.24 4.55 7.32
N ALA A 98 9.06 5.76 7.84
CA ALA A 98 8.50 6.00 9.16
C ALA A 98 7.08 6.55 9.01
N SER A 99 6.16 6.12 9.87
CA SER A 99 4.79 6.60 9.82
C SER A 99 4.22 6.84 11.21
N LEU A 100 3.34 7.83 11.29
CA LEU A 100 2.57 8.16 12.48
C LEU A 100 1.12 8.32 12.06
N ALA A 101 0.20 7.74 12.81
CA ALA A 101 -1.23 7.93 12.63
C ALA A 101 -1.90 8.15 13.99
N ALA A 102 -2.92 8.98 13.99
CA ALA A 102 -3.73 9.21 15.19
C ALA A 102 -5.19 9.43 14.79
N TYR A 103 -6.09 9.07 15.70
CA TYR A 103 -7.48 9.45 15.60
C TYR A 103 -8.05 9.82 16.96
N HIS A 104 -9.12 10.62 16.92
CA HIS A 104 -9.95 10.96 18.06
C HIS A 104 -11.42 10.92 17.66
N LYS A 105 -12.24 10.13 18.36
CA LYS A 105 -13.70 10.15 18.21
C LYS A 105 -14.23 11.40 18.90
N VAL A 106 -14.80 12.31 18.11
CA VAL A 106 -15.42 13.54 18.60
C VAL A 106 -16.69 13.23 19.39
N ASN A 107 -17.43 12.25 18.88
CA ASN A 107 -18.61 11.67 19.50
C ASN A 107 -18.73 10.19 19.05
N ASP A 108 -19.84 9.51 19.38
CA ASP A 108 -20.01 8.09 19.04
C ASP A 108 -20.15 7.84 17.54
N GLU A 109 -20.52 8.87 16.75
CA GLU A 109 -20.76 8.75 15.31
C GLU A 109 -19.59 9.25 14.47
N SER A 110 -18.68 10.08 14.99
CA SER A 110 -17.68 10.75 14.17
C SER A 110 -16.29 10.77 14.77
N ALA A 111 -15.30 10.71 13.89
CA ALA A 111 -13.90 10.74 14.26
C ALA A 111 -13.09 11.69 13.35
N LEU A 112 -12.11 12.37 13.95
CA LEU A 112 -11.04 13.07 13.27
C LEU A 112 -9.81 12.18 13.25
N SER A 113 -9.04 12.27 12.19
CA SER A 113 -7.78 11.55 12.06
C SER A 113 -6.69 12.40 11.43
N THR A 114 -5.46 12.09 11.76
CA THR A 114 -4.28 12.64 11.10
C THR A 114 -3.26 11.55 10.86
N SER A 115 -2.49 11.68 9.81
CA SER A 115 -1.36 10.78 9.58
C SER A 115 -0.18 11.50 8.93
N LEU A 116 1.01 10.95 9.16
CA LEU A 116 2.27 11.37 8.58
C LEU A 116 2.98 10.13 8.02
N ARG A 117 3.49 10.23 6.81
CA ARG A 117 4.46 9.28 6.24
C ARG A 117 5.71 10.04 5.88
N PHE A 118 6.85 9.53 6.29
CA PHE A 118 8.17 10.06 5.94
C PHE A 118 9.01 8.93 5.33
N PHE A 119 9.45 9.13 4.10
CA PHE A 119 10.27 8.17 3.38
C PHE A 119 11.67 8.74 3.13
N SER A 120 12.69 8.10 3.67
CA SER A 120 14.09 8.37 3.39
C SER A 120 14.56 7.48 2.25
N LEU A 121 15.16 8.05 1.22
CA LEU A 121 15.79 7.31 0.13
C LEU A 121 17.29 7.08 0.37
N GLY A 122 17.78 7.43 1.58
CA GLY A 122 19.19 7.24 1.95
C GLY A 122 20.10 8.32 1.40
N ASN A 123 21.42 8.06 1.50
CA ASN A 123 22.46 8.91 0.96
C ASN A 123 22.79 8.49 -0.47
N ILE A 124 22.71 9.42 -1.40
CA ILE A 124 23.07 9.20 -2.81
C ILE A 124 24.24 10.09 -3.16
N GLN A 125 25.34 9.46 -3.60
CA GLN A 125 26.51 10.15 -4.13
C GLN A 125 26.33 10.39 -5.63
N LEU A 126 26.29 11.64 -6.03
CA LEU A 126 26.27 12.03 -7.44
C LEU A 126 27.70 12.06 -7.99
N THR A 127 27.91 11.47 -9.16
CA THR A 127 29.19 11.47 -9.87
C THR A 127 29.00 11.98 -11.29
N ASP A 128 30.09 12.53 -11.87
CA ASP A 128 30.16 12.82 -13.29
C ASP A 128 30.38 11.54 -14.11
N PHE A 129 30.43 11.66 -15.44
CA PHE A 129 30.66 10.54 -16.36
C PHE A 129 32.06 9.91 -16.20
N SER A 130 32.98 10.60 -15.56
CA SER A 130 34.36 10.13 -15.27
C SER A 130 34.49 9.50 -13.89
N GLY A 131 33.37 9.45 -13.10
CA GLY A 131 33.33 8.89 -11.75
C GLY A 131 33.77 9.87 -10.66
N ASN A 132 34.04 11.16 -10.96
CA ASN A 132 34.37 12.14 -9.94
C ASN A 132 33.10 12.51 -9.13
N ILE A 133 33.30 12.63 -7.83
CA ILE A 133 32.20 12.99 -6.91
C ILE A 133 31.78 14.45 -7.14
N LEU A 134 30.52 14.66 -7.50
CA LEU A 134 29.94 15.99 -7.66
C LEU A 134 29.29 16.47 -6.35
N ASN A 135 28.45 15.64 -5.73
CA ASN A 135 27.73 16.02 -4.53
C ASN A 135 27.17 14.80 -3.80
N ASN A 136 26.84 14.96 -2.52
CA ASN A 136 26.04 14.00 -1.74
C ASN A 136 24.68 14.59 -1.47
N ILE A 137 23.63 13.88 -1.83
CA ILE A 137 22.24 14.28 -1.60
C ILE A 137 21.53 13.29 -0.67
N ARG A 138 20.51 13.77 0.04
CA ARG A 138 19.64 12.95 0.88
C ARG A 138 18.18 13.16 0.46
N PRO A 139 17.74 12.44 -0.58
CA PRO A 139 16.37 12.56 -1.04
C PRO A 139 15.39 12.07 0.04
N SER A 140 14.29 12.75 0.15
CA SER A 140 13.23 12.38 1.09
C SER A 140 11.87 12.81 0.58
N GLU A 141 10.85 12.08 0.98
CA GLU A 141 9.46 12.34 0.64
C GLU A 141 8.61 12.28 1.90
N PHE A 142 7.59 13.11 1.99
CA PHE A 142 6.63 13.01 3.08
C PHE A 142 5.21 13.38 2.65
N SER A 143 4.22 12.86 3.38
CA SER A 143 2.83 13.30 3.30
C SER A 143 2.25 13.54 4.68
N ILE A 144 1.36 14.51 4.77
CA ILE A 144 0.55 14.81 5.96
C ILE A 144 -0.91 14.74 5.53
N ASP A 145 -1.72 14.02 6.31
CA ASP A 145 -3.13 13.82 6.05
C ASP A 145 -3.97 14.36 7.22
N LEU A 146 -5.10 14.97 6.89
CA LEU A 146 -6.15 15.31 7.83
C LEU A 146 -7.45 14.69 7.36
N GLY A 147 -8.12 13.93 8.21
CA GLY A 147 -9.30 13.15 7.86
C GLY A 147 -10.47 13.39 8.82
N TYR A 148 -11.66 13.24 8.27
CA TYR A 148 -12.91 13.21 9.00
C TYR A 148 -13.75 12.02 8.53
N SER A 149 -14.36 11.30 9.46
CA SER A 149 -15.24 10.18 9.16
C SER A 149 -16.47 10.20 10.05
N ARG A 150 -17.62 9.74 9.49
CA ARG A 150 -18.90 9.74 10.19
C ARG A 150 -19.75 8.53 9.82
N ILE A 151 -20.44 7.98 10.83
CA ILE A 151 -21.51 7.00 10.67
C ILE A 151 -22.73 7.71 10.05
N ILE A 152 -23.23 7.19 8.95
CA ILE A 152 -24.41 7.72 8.24
C ILE A 152 -25.64 6.83 8.37
N SER A 153 -25.45 5.58 8.79
CA SER A 153 -26.50 4.66 9.23
C SER A 153 -25.87 3.64 10.19
N ASP A 154 -26.67 2.87 10.90
CA ASP A 154 -26.25 1.93 11.97
C ASP A 154 -24.98 1.12 11.62
N LYS A 155 -24.78 0.79 10.35
CA LYS A 155 -23.72 -0.08 9.88
C LYS A 155 -22.78 0.55 8.85
N ILE A 156 -23.06 1.77 8.37
CA ILE A 156 -22.31 2.40 7.29
C ILE A 156 -21.72 3.71 7.75
N SER A 157 -20.47 3.91 7.45
CA SER A 157 -19.75 5.17 7.63
C SER A 157 -19.08 5.63 6.34
N LEU A 158 -18.90 6.93 6.23
CA LEU A 158 -18.11 7.58 5.19
C LEU A 158 -16.93 8.30 5.80
N GLY A 159 -15.87 8.46 5.02
CA GLY A 159 -14.67 9.19 5.42
C GLY A 159 -14.08 9.96 4.26
N VAL A 160 -13.53 11.12 4.55
CA VAL A 160 -12.82 11.98 3.62
C VAL A 160 -11.51 12.44 4.26
N ALA A 161 -10.44 12.52 3.47
CA ALA A 161 -9.19 13.09 3.92
C ALA A 161 -8.60 14.04 2.87
N LEU A 162 -7.84 15.01 3.35
CA LEU A 162 -6.98 15.86 2.54
C LEU A 162 -5.53 15.53 2.86
N ARG A 163 -4.72 15.42 1.79
CA ARG A 163 -3.31 15.05 1.86
C ARG A 163 -2.45 16.13 1.22
N TYR A 164 -1.46 16.62 1.94
CA TYR A 164 -0.35 17.37 1.39
C TYR A 164 0.83 16.43 1.14
N ILE A 165 1.46 16.55 -0.03
CA ILE A 165 2.58 15.72 -0.47
C ILE A 165 3.76 16.61 -0.79
N ASN A 166 4.94 16.25 -0.30
CA ASN A 166 6.21 16.89 -0.64
C ASN A 166 7.24 15.81 -0.99
N SER A 167 7.88 15.98 -2.14
CA SER A 167 8.93 15.08 -2.63
C SER A 167 10.15 15.89 -2.98
N ARG A 168 11.22 15.67 -2.24
CA ARG A 168 12.52 16.33 -2.42
C ARG A 168 13.53 15.28 -2.88
N LEU A 169 13.63 15.08 -4.20
CA LEU A 169 14.55 14.10 -4.78
C LEU A 169 15.92 14.75 -5.02
N VAL A 170 15.96 15.83 -5.77
CA VAL A 170 17.13 16.62 -6.09
C VAL A 170 16.76 18.10 -6.04
N ILE A 171 17.67 18.97 -5.64
CA ILE A 171 17.47 20.42 -5.68
C ILE A 171 18.69 21.08 -6.34
N GLY A 172 18.45 22.04 -7.22
CA GLY A 172 19.47 22.78 -7.96
C GLY A 172 19.82 22.14 -9.29
N ASP A 173 20.86 22.61 -9.93
CA ASP A 173 21.43 22.04 -11.13
C ASP A 173 22.48 20.99 -10.74
N VAL A 174 22.33 19.78 -11.27
CA VAL A 174 23.27 18.65 -11.06
C VAL A 174 24.19 18.44 -12.27
N GLY A 175 24.51 19.52 -13.00
CA GLY A 175 25.39 19.46 -14.17
C GLY A 175 24.65 19.14 -15.47
N THR A 176 23.33 19.18 -15.48
CA THR A 176 22.49 18.90 -16.67
C THR A 176 21.94 20.18 -17.34
N GLY A 177 22.18 21.36 -16.73
CA GLY A 177 21.55 22.61 -17.15
C GLY A 177 20.07 22.72 -16.81
N VAL A 178 19.51 21.73 -16.10
CA VAL A 178 18.13 21.71 -15.62
C VAL A 178 18.12 21.96 -14.12
N VAL A 179 17.39 22.99 -13.71
CA VAL A 179 17.22 23.31 -12.28
C VAL A 179 16.05 22.52 -11.71
N TYR A 180 16.36 21.61 -10.78
CA TYR A 180 15.38 20.79 -10.07
C TYR A 180 14.93 21.49 -8.78
N ARG A 181 13.69 21.23 -8.38
CA ARG A 181 13.08 21.71 -7.15
C ARG A 181 12.26 20.61 -6.47
N ALA A 182 11.91 20.85 -5.20
CA ALA A 182 10.97 19.95 -4.53
C ALA A 182 9.61 19.96 -5.24
N GLY A 183 9.10 18.78 -5.54
CA GLY A 183 7.75 18.56 -6.04
C GLY A 183 6.74 18.66 -4.90
N THR A 184 5.61 19.31 -5.13
CA THR A 184 4.50 19.38 -4.19
C THR A 184 3.19 19.04 -4.87
N SER A 185 2.29 18.38 -4.14
CA SER A 185 0.94 18.10 -4.62
C SER A 185 -0.05 18.06 -3.46
N VAL A 186 -1.32 18.16 -3.81
CA VAL A 186 -2.45 17.97 -2.89
C VAL A 186 -3.34 16.88 -3.46
N ALA A 187 -3.81 16.00 -2.57
CA ALA A 187 -4.70 14.90 -2.92
C ALA A 187 -5.83 14.77 -1.90
N GLY A 188 -6.90 14.10 -2.29
CA GLY A 188 -7.98 13.71 -1.40
C GLY A 188 -8.19 12.21 -1.41
N ASP A 189 -8.70 11.70 -0.30
CA ASP A 189 -9.19 10.33 -0.18
C ASP A 189 -10.68 10.35 0.14
N VAL A 190 -11.43 9.40 -0.42
CA VAL A 190 -12.83 9.14 -0.08
C VAL A 190 -12.96 7.66 0.25
N SER A 191 -13.66 7.37 1.33
CA SER A 191 -13.80 5.99 1.78
C SER A 191 -15.19 5.71 2.34
N MET A 192 -15.58 4.45 2.25
CA MET A 192 -16.81 3.91 2.83
C MET A 192 -16.48 2.61 3.55
N PHE A 193 -17.19 2.37 4.64
CA PHE A 193 -17.05 1.15 5.42
C PHE A 193 -18.43 0.65 5.88
N TYR A 194 -18.65 -0.64 5.75
CA TYR A 194 -19.79 -1.36 6.30
C TYR A 194 -19.33 -2.25 7.46
N ASN A 195 -19.94 -2.05 8.61
CA ASN A 195 -19.72 -2.84 9.81
C ASN A 195 -20.94 -3.75 10.06
N GLY A 196 -20.86 -4.99 9.60
CA GLY A 196 -21.91 -5.99 9.83
C GLY A 196 -21.64 -6.91 11.02
N ARG A 197 -20.66 -6.57 11.88
CA ARG A 197 -20.36 -7.31 13.11
C ARG A 197 -21.49 -7.13 14.11
N ASP A 198 -21.79 -8.21 14.82
CA ASP A 198 -22.69 -8.22 15.97
C ASP A 198 -21.97 -7.78 17.26
N GLU A 199 -22.67 -7.84 18.40
CA GLU A 199 -22.15 -7.46 19.72
C GLU A 199 -20.97 -8.35 20.17
N SER A 200 -20.87 -9.58 19.68
CA SER A 200 -19.73 -10.46 19.96
C SER A 200 -18.47 -10.07 19.14
N GLY A 201 -18.61 -9.21 18.15
CA GLY A 201 -17.58 -8.85 17.20
C GLY A 201 -17.49 -9.78 15.99
N ALA A 202 -18.37 -10.78 15.88
CA ALA A 202 -18.47 -11.67 14.72
C ALA A 202 -19.26 -11.03 13.57
N GLY A 203 -18.92 -11.32 12.34
CA GLY A 203 -19.66 -10.87 11.18
C GLY A 203 -18.84 -10.39 10.00
N LEU A 204 -19.54 -9.96 8.96
CA LEU A 204 -18.99 -9.49 7.71
C LEU A 204 -18.71 -7.99 7.77
N THR A 205 -17.55 -7.58 7.30
CA THR A 205 -17.21 -6.18 7.04
C THR A 205 -16.74 -6.01 5.60
N TRP A 206 -17.00 -4.86 5.01
CA TRP A 206 -16.45 -4.52 3.71
C TRP A 206 -16.19 -3.02 3.60
N GLY A 207 -15.33 -2.64 2.67
CA GLY A 207 -14.99 -1.24 2.46
C GLY A 207 -14.60 -0.94 1.03
N ILE A 208 -14.76 0.33 0.66
CA ILE A 208 -14.36 0.90 -0.62
C ILE A 208 -13.51 2.13 -0.33
N THR A 209 -12.41 2.28 -1.04
CA THR A 209 -11.52 3.43 -0.91
C THR A 209 -11.12 3.97 -2.27
N LEU A 210 -11.18 5.28 -2.42
CA LEU A 210 -10.57 6.03 -3.49
C LEU A 210 -9.49 6.90 -2.85
N ALA A 211 -8.24 6.56 -3.06
CA ALA A 211 -7.11 7.20 -2.39
C ALA A 211 -6.19 7.93 -3.36
N ASN A 212 -5.51 8.96 -2.88
CA ASN A 212 -4.58 9.79 -3.67
C ASN A 212 -5.22 10.44 -4.91
N LEU A 213 -6.49 10.85 -4.82
CA LEU A 213 -7.15 11.59 -5.90
C LEU A 213 -6.61 13.04 -5.91
N GLY A 214 -5.59 13.32 -6.72
CA GLY A 214 -4.90 14.59 -6.64
C GLY A 214 -4.16 15.02 -7.90
N ALA A 215 -3.56 16.20 -7.81
CA ALA A 215 -2.84 16.82 -8.91
C ALA A 215 -1.53 16.08 -9.23
N LYS A 216 -1.10 16.15 -10.48
CA LYS A 216 0.23 15.70 -10.90
C LYS A 216 1.31 16.50 -10.20
N ILE A 217 2.45 15.89 -9.98
CA ILE A 217 3.62 16.49 -9.37
C ILE A 217 4.73 16.71 -10.41
N GLY A 218 5.46 17.78 -10.30
CA GLY A 218 6.60 18.09 -11.16
C GLY A 218 7.78 18.61 -10.35
N TYR A 219 8.97 18.33 -10.86
CA TYR A 219 10.25 18.63 -10.20
C TYR A 219 11.04 19.72 -10.89
N THR A 220 10.48 20.32 -11.94
CA THR A 220 11.09 21.44 -12.69
C THR A 220 10.07 22.57 -12.87
N ASN A 221 10.50 23.69 -13.44
CA ASN A 221 9.60 24.78 -13.80
C ASN A 221 8.76 24.50 -15.06
N ASP A 222 9.07 23.44 -15.82
CA ASP A 222 8.28 23.08 -16.98
C ASP A 222 6.97 22.38 -16.56
N ALA A 223 5.85 23.09 -16.77
CA ALA A 223 4.52 22.59 -16.42
C ALA A 223 4.12 21.33 -17.21
N ARG A 224 4.78 21.05 -18.33
CA ARG A 224 4.54 19.86 -19.18
C ARG A 224 5.18 18.61 -18.60
N ASN A 225 6.22 18.75 -17.77
CA ASN A 225 6.96 17.66 -17.14
C ASN A 225 6.39 17.34 -15.74
N LYS A 226 5.13 16.90 -15.69
CA LYS A 226 4.46 16.47 -14.47
C LYS A 226 3.98 15.04 -14.61
N ASP A 227 4.22 14.25 -13.58
CA ASP A 227 3.84 12.84 -13.52
C ASP A 227 2.66 12.64 -12.58
N PHE A 228 1.86 11.59 -12.84
CA PHE A 228 0.72 11.23 -12.01
C PHE A 228 1.19 10.76 -10.63
N ILE A 229 0.44 11.13 -9.59
CA ILE A 229 0.55 10.51 -8.26
C ILE A 229 -0.24 9.18 -8.25
N PRO A 230 0.03 8.24 -7.34
CA PRO A 230 -0.55 6.91 -7.38
C PRO A 230 -2.00 6.86 -6.88
N ALA A 231 -2.93 7.48 -7.63
CA ALA A 231 -4.36 7.35 -7.38
C ALA A 231 -4.78 5.88 -7.42
N ASN A 232 -5.62 5.44 -6.49
CA ASN A 232 -5.95 4.03 -6.28
C ASN A 232 -7.43 3.83 -5.92
N LEU A 233 -8.04 2.81 -6.52
CA LEU A 233 -9.29 2.22 -6.07
C LEU A 233 -8.97 0.96 -5.27
N GLY A 234 -9.52 0.86 -4.06
CA GLY A 234 -9.40 -0.30 -3.18
C GLY A 234 -10.78 -0.84 -2.79
N LEU A 235 -10.92 -2.14 -2.82
CA LEU A 235 -12.10 -2.88 -2.35
C LEU A 235 -11.62 -3.90 -1.34
N GLY A 236 -12.27 -3.97 -0.18
CA GLY A 236 -11.91 -4.93 0.86
C GLY A 236 -13.12 -5.64 1.42
N VAL A 237 -12.94 -6.88 1.80
CA VAL A 237 -13.92 -7.69 2.53
C VAL A 237 -13.19 -8.49 3.61
N ALA A 238 -13.79 -8.59 4.79
CA ALA A 238 -13.31 -9.45 5.86
C ALA A 238 -14.47 -10.08 6.62
N TYR A 239 -14.23 -11.26 7.14
CA TYR A 239 -15.18 -11.97 8.00
C TYR A 239 -14.48 -12.32 9.31
N THR A 240 -15.12 -11.97 10.40
CA THR A 240 -14.64 -12.27 11.74
C THR A 240 -15.55 -13.33 12.36
N THR A 241 -14.98 -14.39 12.91
CA THR A 241 -15.68 -15.37 13.73
C THR A 241 -15.10 -15.37 15.14
N VAL A 242 -15.97 -15.42 16.11
CA VAL A 242 -15.64 -15.60 17.54
C VAL A 242 -15.98 -17.04 17.89
N MET A 243 -14.95 -17.84 18.20
CA MET A 243 -15.12 -19.25 18.48
C MET A 243 -15.54 -19.50 19.94
N ASP A 244 -15.02 -18.67 20.84
CA ASP A 244 -15.41 -18.60 22.26
C ASP A 244 -15.00 -17.22 22.80
N GLY A 245 -15.19 -16.95 24.08
CA GLY A 245 -14.88 -15.64 24.68
C GLY A 245 -13.41 -15.22 24.56
N ASN A 246 -12.51 -16.13 24.21
CA ASN A 246 -11.05 -15.91 24.19
C ASN A 246 -10.43 -16.00 22.79
N ASN A 247 -11.14 -16.63 21.84
CA ASN A 247 -10.58 -16.99 20.54
C ASN A 247 -11.35 -16.31 19.41
N ARG A 248 -10.69 -15.47 18.64
CA ARG A 248 -11.22 -14.79 17.47
C ARG A 248 -10.35 -15.04 16.25
N LEU A 249 -10.99 -15.35 15.13
CA LEU A 249 -10.33 -15.49 13.83
C LEU A 249 -10.98 -14.54 12.83
N MET A 250 -10.15 -13.74 12.16
CA MET A 250 -10.53 -12.89 11.04
C MET A 250 -9.77 -13.34 9.80
N PHE A 251 -10.44 -13.39 8.68
CA PHE A 251 -9.81 -13.57 7.37
C PHE A 251 -10.47 -12.64 6.35
N GLY A 252 -9.74 -12.28 5.32
CA GLY A 252 -10.28 -11.37 4.32
C GLY A 252 -9.39 -11.19 3.11
N MET A 253 -9.83 -10.30 2.24
CA MET A 253 -9.20 -9.99 0.97
C MET A 253 -9.38 -8.52 0.63
N ASP A 254 -8.31 -7.89 0.14
CA ASP A 254 -8.34 -6.59 -0.50
C ASP A 254 -7.97 -6.72 -1.98
N ILE A 255 -8.65 -5.98 -2.83
CA ILE A 255 -8.35 -5.82 -4.25
C ILE A 255 -8.06 -4.35 -4.51
N ASN A 256 -6.91 -4.07 -5.07
CA ASN A 256 -6.46 -2.71 -5.38
C ASN A 256 -6.19 -2.55 -6.88
N LYS A 257 -6.55 -1.38 -7.42
CA LYS A 257 -6.22 -0.99 -8.79
C LYS A 257 -5.75 0.44 -8.83
N MET A 258 -4.56 0.66 -9.41
CA MET A 258 -4.11 2.03 -9.68
C MET A 258 -4.95 2.68 -10.78
N LEU A 259 -5.42 3.90 -10.50
CA LEU A 259 -6.19 4.74 -11.40
C LEU A 259 -5.27 5.63 -12.26
N VAL A 260 -4.15 5.07 -12.68
CA VAL A 260 -3.14 5.72 -13.50
C VAL A 260 -2.94 4.87 -14.75
N PRO A 261 -2.98 5.48 -15.95
CA PRO A 261 -2.75 4.75 -17.19
C PRO A 261 -1.31 4.22 -17.24
N SER A 262 -1.13 3.14 -17.98
CA SER A 262 0.19 2.61 -18.26
C SER A 262 1.00 3.54 -19.15
N LEU A 263 2.31 3.58 -18.98
CA LEU A 263 3.19 4.30 -19.89
C LEU A 263 3.08 3.72 -21.31
N PRO A 264 3.13 4.54 -22.36
CA PRO A 264 3.20 4.06 -23.73
C PRO A 264 4.42 3.14 -23.92
N ALA A 265 4.23 2.03 -24.63
CA ALA A 265 5.34 1.16 -24.98
C ALA A 265 6.35 1.89 -25.86
N ALA A 266 7.64 1.70 -25.61
CA ALA A 266 8.70 2.25 -26.44
C ALA A 266 8.67 1.60 -27.83
N THR A 267 8.71 2.41 -28.87
CA THR A 267 8.77 1.96 -30.27
C THR A 267 10.21 1.85 -30.78
N GLY A 268 11.18 2.42 -30.05
CA GLY A 268 12.57 2.57 -30.46
C GLY A 268 12.80 3.75 -31.42
N VAL A 269 11.77 4.50 -31.77
CA VAL A 269 11.85 5.73 -32.60
C VAL A 269 11.71 6.94 -31.67
N PHE A 270 12.79 7.68 -31.46
CA PHE A 270 12.86 8.78 -30.48
C PHE A 270 11.74 9.83 -30.66
N SER A 271 11.45 10.24 -31.89
CA SER A 271 10.40 11.24 -32.15
C SER A 271 9.00 10.74 -31.80
N THR A 272 8.71 9.46 -32.08
CA THR A 272 7.44 8.81 -31.76
C THR A 272 7.31 8.61 -30.25
N ASP A 273 8.35 8.13 -29.59
CA ASP A 273 8.36 7.88 -28.16
C ASP A 273 8.22 9.18 -27.37
N SER A 274 8.89 10.25 -27.81
CA SER A 274 8.76 11.59 -27.23
C SER A 274 7.33 12.15 -27.39
N ALA A 275 6.72 12.00 -28.56
CA ALA A 275 5.34 12.43 -28.80
C ALA A 275 4.34 11.63 -27.96
N ASN A 276 4.51 10.32 -27.86
CA ASN A 276 3.68 9.44 -27.03
C ASN A 276 3.76 9.82 -25.56
N LEU A 277 4.97 10.09 -25.05
CA LEU A 277 5.17 10.52 -23.66
C LEU A 277 4.56 11.91 -23.38
N ALA A 278 4.69 12.85 -24.34
CA ALA A 278 4.05 14.16 -24.23
C ALA A 278 2.52 14.04 -24.18
N ASN A 279 1.93 13.19 -25.03
CA ASN A 279 0.49 12.90 -25.03
C ASN A 279 0.05 12.23 -23.71
N TYR A 280 0.82 11.28 -23.19
CA TYR A 280 0.56 10.67 -21.90
C TYR A 280 0.55 11.72 -20.78
N ARG A 281 1.55 12.59 -20.75
CA ARG A 281 1.67 13.66 -19.75
C ARG A 281 0.63 14.76 -19.92
N SER A 282 0.06 14.98 -21.11
CA SER A 282 -1.01 15.94 -21.33
C SER A 282 -2.39 15.45 -20.88
N THR A 283 -2.57 14.12 -20.68
CA THR A 283 -3.84 13.55 -20.22
C THR A 283 -4.26 14.17 -18.88
N GLY A 284 -5.49 14.68 -18.80
CA GLY A 284 -6.04 15.26 -17.58
C GLY A 284 -6.16 14.23 -16.44
N VAL A 285 -6.03 14.68 -15.19
CA VAL A 285 -6.04 13.78 -14.01
C VAL A 285 -7.32 12.96 -13.92
N VAL A 286 -8.49 13.59 -13.97
CA VAL A 286 -9.78 12.89 -13.90
C VAL A 286 -9.95 11.92 -15.07
N SER A 287 -9.59 12.36 -16.29
CA SER A 287 -9.60 11.50 -17.48
C SER A 287 -8.71 10.28 -17.32
N SER A 288 -7.57 10.43 -16.66
CA SER A 288 -6.62 9.33 -16.44
C SER A 288 -7.21 8.21 -15.57
N TRP A 289 -8.04 8.56 -14.58
CA TRP A 289 -8.68 7.57 -13.71
C TRP A 289 -9.56 6.61 -14.50
N PHE A 290 -10.39 7.14 -15.42
CA PHE A 290 -11.25 6.32 -16.27
C PHE A 290 -10.44 5.60 -17.37
N LYS A 291 -9.46 6.27 -17.99
CA LYS A 291 -8.61 5.68 -19.00
C LYS A 291 -7.81 4.47 -18.50
N SER A 292 -7.46 4.45 -17.19
CA SER A 292 -6.77 3.33 -16.57
C SER A 292 -7.53 2.00 -16.64
N PHE A 293 -8.84 2.01 -16.88
CA PHE A 293 -9.65 0.81 -17.06
C PHE A 293 -9.68 0.27 -18.49
N SER A 294 -9.18 1.03 -19.45
CA SER A 294 -9.17 0.65 -20.87
C SER A 294 -7.76 0.58 -21.47
N ASP A 295 -6.71 0.74 -20.67
CA ASP A 295 -5.33 0.68 -21.12
C ASP A 295 -4.74 -0.74 -21.01
N GLY A 296 -4.28 -1.27 -22.12
CA GLY A 296 -3.62 -2.57 -22.22
C GLY A 296 -4.53 -3.74 -22.59
N THR A 297 -3.89 -4.84 -22.97
CA THR A 297 -4.56 -6.03 -23.50
C THR A 297 -5.11 -6.96 -22.41
N ASN A 298 -4.58 -6.91 -21.19
CA ASN A 298 -5.04 -7.72 -20.05
C ASN A 298 -5.42 -6.83 -18.87
N GLN A 299 -6.71 -6.54 -18.76
CA GLN A 299 -7.24 -5.69 -17.68
C GLN A 299 -7.12 -6.33 -16.30
N LEU A 300 -7.20 -7.67 -16.20
CA LEU A 300 -7.10 -8.38 -14.93
C LEU A 300 -5.70 -8.27 -14.32
N SER A 301 -4.65 -8.17 -15.12
CA SER A 301 -3.28 -7.99 -14.64
C SER A 301 -3.06 -6.67 -13.88
N ALA A 302 -3.96 -5.69 -14.04
CA ALA A 302 -3.85 -4.39 -13.38
C ALA A 302 -4.29 -4.42 -11.90
N PHE A 303 -4.91 -5.53 -11.45
CA PHE A 303 -5.35 -5.68 -10.08
C PHE A 303 -4.26 -6.29 -9.20
N GLN A 304 -4.12 -5.74 -8.01
CA GLN A 304 -3.30 -6.26 -6.93
C GLN A 304 -4.23 -6.91 -5.91
N VAL A 305 -3.88 -8.08 -5.42
CA VAL A 305 -4.70 -8.84 -4.47
C VAL A 305 -3.91 -9.11 -3.20
N SER A 306 -4.50 -8.78 -2.07
CA SER A 306 -4.00 -9.13 -0.73
C SER A 306 -4.98 -10.09 -0.09
N VAL A 307 -4.50 -11.20 0.45
CA VAL A 307 -5.29 -12.10 1.30
C VAL A 307 -4.60 -12.28 2.63
N GLY A 308 -5.36 -12.36 3.70
CA GLY A 308 -4.76 -12.46 5.02
C GLY A 308 -5.72 -12.98 6.07
N ALA A 309 -5.12 -13.41 7.17
CA ALA A 309 -5.81 -13.86 8.37
C ALA A 309 -5.13 -13.34 9.62
N GLU A 310 -5.93 -13.07 10.66
CA GLU A 310 -5.50 -12.71 12.00
C GLU A 310 -6.21 -13.60 13.02
N TYR A 311 -5.45 -14.32 13.82
CA TYR A 311 -5.94 -15.03 14.98
C TYR A 311 -5.59 -14.22 16.23
N ALA A 312 -6.58 -13.98 17.09
CA ALA A 312 -6.42 -13.28 18.37
C ALA A 312 -6.82 -14.21 19.51
N TYR A 313 -5.94 -14.28 20.51
CA TYR A 313 -6.18 -14.97 21.77
C TYR A 313 -6.28 -13.95 22.90
N ASN A 314 -7.40 -13.95 23.64
CA ASN A 314 -7.74 -13.00 24.71
C ASN A 314 -7.62 -11.52 24.32
N GLU A 315 -7.72 -11.17 23.04
CA GLU A 315 -7.43 -9.82 22.51
C GLU A 315 -6.03 -9.28 22.94
N GLN A 316 -5.14 -10.18 23.36
CA GLN A 316 -3.79 -9.87 23.81
C GLN A 316 -2.71 -10.39 22.86
N PHE A 317 -2.85 -11.62 22.39
CA PHE A 317 -1.86 -12.24 21.51
C PHE A 317 -2.44 -12.37 20.10
N PHE A 318 -1.69 -11.92 19.11
CA PHE A 318 -2.12 -11.94 17.71
C PHE A 318 -1.09 -12.68 16.88
N VAL A 319 -1.56 -13.57 16.02
CA VAL A 319 -0.77 -14.22 14.97
C VAL A 319 -1.40 -13.94 13.64
N ARG A 320 -0.59 -13.60 12.65
CA ARG A 320 -1.03 -13.17 11.32
C ARG A 320 -0.29 -13.89 10.23
N ALA A 321 -0.98 -14.14 9.14
CA ALA A 321 -0.39 -14.62 7.91
C ALA A 321 -1.11 -13.99 6.73
N GLY A 322 -0.39 -13.80 5.64
CA GLY A 322 -0.97 -13.23 4.43
C GLY A 322 -0.12 -13.42 3.19
N TYR A 323 -0.72 -13.10 2.07
CA TYR A 323 -0.09 -13.15 0.76
C TYR A 323 -0.49 -11.95 -0.07
N PHE A 324 0.50 -11.31 -0.69
CA PHE A 324 0.32 -10.22 -1.65
C PHE A 324 0.65 -10.71 -3.05
N TYR A 325 -0.23 -10.41 -4.00
CA TYR A 325 -0.07 -10.75 -5.40
C TYR A 325 -0.19 -9.53 -6.30
N GLU A 326 0.81 -9.34 -7.18
CA GLU A 326 0.79 -8.43 -8.31
C GLU A 326 1.30 -9.15 -9.54
N ASP A 327 0.65 -8.95 -10.67
CA ASP A 327 0.98 -9.63 -11.92
C ASP A 327 2.42 -9.35 -12.37
N LYS A 328 3.05 -10.35 -13.01
CA LYS A 328 4.43 -10.28 -13.50
C LYS A 328 4.65 -9.15 -14.51
N SER A 329 3.65 -8.83 -15.30
CA SER A 329 3.71 -7.73 -16.28
C SER A 329 3.56 -6.34 -15.65
N ARG A 330 3.15 -6.25 -14.36
CA ARG A 330 2.81 -4.99 -13.66
C ARG A 330 3.75 -4.63 -12.51
N GLY A 331 4.76 -5.45 -12.21
CA GLY A 331 5.73 -5.19 -11.15
C GLY A 331 6.19 -6.45 -10.44
N ASN A 332 5.46 -7.56 -10.60
CA ASN A 332 5.83 -8.89 -10.08
C ASN A 332 6.08 -8.92 -8.56
N ARG A 333 5.40 -8.08 -7.79
CA ARG A 333 5.49 -8.12 -6.33
C ARG A 333 4.60 -9.23 -5.81
N GLN A 334 5.21 -10.34 -5.44
CA GLN A 334 4.55 -11.49 -4.87
C GLN A 334 5.32 -11.90 -3.62
N TYR A 335 4.66 -11.95 -2.48
CA TYR A 335 5.29 -12.36 -1.22
C TYR A 335 4.28 -12.88 -0.22
N ALA A 336 4.72 -13.85 0.56
CA ALA A 336 4.06 -14.23 1.80
C ALA A 336 4.55 -13.35 2.94
N SER A 337 3.73 -13.14 3.94
CA SER A 337 4.09 -12.45 5.16
C SER A 337 3.53 -13.16 6.38
N VAL A 338 4.22 -12.97 7.49
CA VAL A 338 3.77 -13.42 8.80
C VAL A 338 3.88 -12.26 9.79
N GLY A 339 3.07 -12.27 10.82
CA GLY A 339 3.09 -11.24 11.84
C GLY A 339 2.74 -11.77 13.22
N ALA A 340 3.20 -11.05 14.23
CA ALA A 340 2.82 -11.26 15.62
C ALA A 340 2.45 -9.94 16.25
N GLY A 341 1.56 -9.96 17.23
CA GLY A 341 1.18 -8.80 18.02
C GLY A 341 0.98 -9.16 19.47
N PHE A 342 1.26 -8.21 20.33
CA PHE A 342 0.97 -8.30 21.75
C PHE A 342 0.33 -7.00 22.21
N SER A 343 -0.83 -7.10 22.86
CA SER A 343 -1.61 -5.97 23.37
C SER A 343 -1.72 -6.03 24.88
N MET A 344 -1.50 -4.90 25.49
CA MET A 344 -1.88 -4.60 26.88
C MET A 344 -2.81 -3.39 26.87
N ASP A 345 -3.49 -3.12 27.99
CA ASP A 345 -4.55 -2.10 28.08
C ASP A 345 -4.25 -0.78 27.35
N ALA A 346 -3.04 -0.26 27.53
CA ALA A 346 -2.63 1.04 27.01
C ALA A 346 -1.84 0.96 25.70
N PHE A 347 -1.23 -0.18 25.37
CA PHE A 347 -0.37 -0.27 24.19
C PHE A 347 -0.45 -1.62 23.49
N GLN A 348 -0.12 -1.63 22.21
CA GLN A 348 0.03 -2.82 21.40
C GLN A 348 1.32 -2.73 20.59
N VAL A 349 2.09 -3.81 20.59
CA VAL A 349 3.28 -3.99 19.74
C VAL A 349 2.91 -4.92 18.60
N ASN A 350 3.27 -4.55 17.38
CA ASN A 350 3.07 -5.36 16.18
C ASN A 350 4.40 -5.55 15.47
N LEU A 351 4.66 -6.76 15.04
CA LEU A 351 5.80 -7.13 14.22
C LEU A 351 5.31 -7.86 12.99
N SER A 352 5.93 -7.62 11.84
CA SER A 352 5.71 -8.43 10.66
C SER A 352 7.00 -8.67 9.89
N TYR A 353 7.01 -9.77 9.16
CA TYR A 353 8.15 -10.22 8.37
C TYR A 353 7.71 -10.66 6.99
N LEU A 354 8.33 -10.12 5.97
CA LEU A 354 8.14 -10.55 4.60
C LEU A 354 9.05 -11.74 4.33
N VAL A 355 8.42 -12.88 4.06
CA VAL A 355 9.13 -14.14 3.82
C VAL A 355 9.92 -14.05 2.52
N PRO A 356 11.20 -14.40 2.50
CA PRO A 356 12.00 -14.42 1.29
C PRO A 356 11.36 -15.26 0.18
N SER A 357 11.28 -14.70 -1.02
CA SER A 357 10.79 -15.39 -2.21
C SER A 357 11.71 -15.18 -3.40
N GLY A 358 11.84 -16.21 -4.25
CA GLY A 358 12.78 -16.21 -5.36
C GLY A 358 14.24 -16.46 -4.94
N SER A 359 15.12 -16.57 -5.91
CA SER A 359 16.57 -16.76 -5.72
C SER A 359 17.35 -16.01 -6.80
N GLY A 360 18.58 -15.62 -6.50
CA GLY A 360 19.42 -14.89 -7.45
C GLY A 360 18.74 -13.63 -7.97
N ILE A 361 18.73 -13.44 -9.29
CA ILE A 361 18.15 -12.27 -9.96
C ILE A 361 16.60 -12.20 -9.87
N THR A 362 15.94 -13.29 -9.49
CA THR A 362 14.49 -13.35 -9.32
C THR A 362 14.05 -13.13 -7.88
N ARG A 363 15.00 -12.90 -6.96
CA ARG A 363 14.71 -12.63 -5.56
C ARG A 363 13.92 -11.33 -5.41
N ASN A 364 12.84 -11.40 -4.64
CA ASN A 364 12.05 -10.21 -4.34
C ASN A 364 12.88 -9.22 -3.52
N PRO A 365 13.09 -7.97 -3.98
CA PRO A 365 13.87 -6.96 -3.24
C PRO A 365 13.30 -6.60 -1.86
N LEU A 366 12.01 -6.88 -1.61
CA LEU A 366 11.34 -6.69 -0.34
C LEU A 366 11.53 -7.85 0.63
N SER A 367 12.21 -8.93 0.21
CA SER A 367 12.55 -10.05 1.10
C SER A 367 13.27 -9.57 2.36
N ASN A 368 13.11 -10.29 3.47
CA ASN A 368 13.71 -9.98 4.76
C ASN A 368 13.31 -8.60 5.35
N THR A 369 12.23 -7.99 4.88
CA THR A 369 11.72 -6.75 5.48
C THR A 369 11.00 -7.06 6.78
N ILE A 370 11.50 -6.51 7.88
CA ILE A 370 10.84 -6.54 9.20
C ILE A 370 10.17 -5.19 9.40
N ARG A 371 8.87 -5.18 9.72
CA ARG A 371 8.14 -3.97 10.11
C ARG A 371 7.83 -4.01 11.59
N VAL A 372 7.97 -2.88 12.25
CA VAL A 372 7.68 -2.71 13.68
C VAL A 372 6.63 -1.62 13.83
N GLY A 373 5.60 -1.88 14.63
CA GLY A 373 4.54 -0.92 14.93
C GLY A 373 4.22 -0.89 16.41
N LEU A 374 4.05 0.31 16.94
CA LEU A 374 3.57 0.56 18.30
C LEU A 374 2.25 1.31 18.20
N LEU A 375 1.25 0.88 18.93
CA LEU A 375 -0.04 1.52 19.02
C LEU A 375 -0.34 1.83 20.49
N PHE A 376 -0.71 3.06 20.76
CA PHE A 376 -1.05 3.55 22.09
C PHE A 376 -2.54 3.92 22.11
N ASN A 377 -3.28 3.29 23.00
CA ASN A 377 -4.66 3.59 23.31
C ASN A 377 -4.71 4.61 24.45
N ILE A 378 -5.23 5.79 24.17
CA ILE A 378 -5.38 6.85 25.16
C ILE A 378 -6.80 6.74 25.72
N SER A 379 -6.92 6.13 26.88
CA SER A 379 -8.19 6.10 27.62
C SER A 379 -8.44 7.50 28.19
N GLY A 380 -9.36 8.26 27.59
CA GLY A 380 -9.86 9.46 28.23
C GLY A 380 -10.50 9.06 29.57
N GLN A 381 -10.18 9.75 30.65
CA GLN A 381 -11.02 9.69 31.86
C GLN A 381 -12.46 9.99 31.43
N LYS A 382 -13.39 9.12 31.88
CA LYS A 382 -14.85 9.35 31.74
C LYS A 382 -15.27 10.60 32.44
#